data_a7f2bfb5a9a0f06b6e83fbd8f65f03f0
#
_entry.id   a7f2bfb5a9a0f06b6e83fbd8f65f03f0
#
_cell.length_a   1.000
_cell.length_b   1.000
_cell.length_c   1.000
_cell.angle_alpha   90.00
_cell.angle_beta   90.00
_cell.angle_gamma   90.00
#
_symmetry.space_group_name_H-M   'P 1'
#
loop_
_entity.id
_entity.type
_entity.pdbx_description
1 polymer ?
#
loop_
_entity_poly.entity_id
_entity_poly.type
_entity_poly.pdbx_seq_one_letter_code
_entity_poly.pdbx_strand_id
1 'polypeptide(L)'
;MINPEVEELLEGLYVCEIEGGEYPPEQIIEKGSVGAVSLKLAELCDEEYKLTETGKRAGKNVVRRHRLAERLLQDVLAVAPSHIEEDACRFEHVLQDGVDDKVCILLGHPTNCPHGKPIPQGQCCRTAQTDQIKEVRPLCDAKPESEGTVAYLATKDNRQVQKLVAMGILPGANIKVIRQFPSYVFQVGYSQFAVDRPLAEVIYVRWNE
;
A
#
# COMPACT_ATOMS: atom_id res chain seq x y z
N MET A 1 0.14 -11.47 18.11
CA MET A 1 -0.73 -10.43 17.51
C MET A 1 -0.99 -9.39 18.59
N ILE A 2 -0.77 -8.14 18.32
CA ILE A 2 -1.14 -7.02 19.18
C ILE A 2 -2.68 -6.92 19.14
N ASN A 3 -3.31 -6.62 20.26
CA ASN A 3 -4.77 -6.45 20.33
C ASN A 3 -5.18 -5.24 19.45
N PRO A 4 -6.28 -5.28 18.67
CA PRO A 4 -6.79 -4.15 17.91
C PRO A 4 -6.90 -2.84 18.72
N GLU A 5 -7.39 -2.88 19.95
CA GLU A 5 -7.45 -1.71 20.84
C GLU A 5 -6.06 -1.07 21.07
N VAL A 6 -5.02 -1.89 21.17
CA VAL A 6 -3.64 -1.41 21.34
C VAL A 6 -3.11 -0.81 20.03
N GLU A 7 -3.49 -1.35 18.89
CA GLU A 7 -3.11 -0.81 17.57
C GLU A 7 -3.75 0.55 17.34
N GLU A 8 -5.05 0.73 17.65
CA GLU A 8 -5.73 2.02 17.56
C GLU A 8 -5.08 3.09 18.46
N LEU A 9 -4.72 2.72 19.69
CA LEU A 9 -4.01 3.62 20.60
C LEU A 9 -2.61 3.99 20.07
N LEU A 10 -1.90 3.02 19.50
CA LEU A 10 -0.58 3.26 18.87
C LEU A 10 -0.69 4.19 17.66
N GLU A 11 -1.71 4.02 16.84
CA GLU A 11 -1.97 4.91 15.70
C GLU A 11 -2.19 6.34 16.18
N GLY A 12 -3.11 6.53 17.12
CA GLY A 12 -3.42 7.85 17.70
C GLY A 12 -2.19 8.52 18.31
N LEU A 13 -1.39 7.79 19.10
CA LEU A 13 -0.15 8.30 19.70
C LEU A 13 0.89 8.66 18.62
N TYR A 14 1.05 7.82 17.59
CA TYR A 14 1.99 8.08 16.50
C TYR A 14 1.61 9.34 15.72
N VAL A 15 0.34 9.48 15.36
CA VAL A 15 -0.16 10.67 14.65
C VAL A 15 0.03 11.92 15.51
N CYS A 16 -0.24 11.84 16.81
CA CYS A 16 -0.06 12.96 17.73
C CYS A 16 1.42 13.37 17.85
N GLU A 17 2.30 12.42 18.20
CA GLU A 17 3.70 12.75 18.54
C GLU A 17 4.59 12.98 17.32
N ILE A 18 4.37 12.26 16.23
CA ILE A 18 5.26 12.24 15.08
C ILE A 18 4.75 13.12 13.93
N GLU A 19 3.43 13.16 13.74
CA GLU A 19 2.83 13.92 12.64
C GLU A 19 2.23 15.25 13.08
N GLY A 20 2.22 15.54 14.39
CA GLY A 20 1.67 16.79 14.93
C GLY A 20 0.15 16.87 14.88
N GLY A 21 -0.54 15.74 15.08
CA GLY A 21 -1.99 15.67 15.11
C GLY A 21 -2.60 16.47 16.29
N GLU A 22 -3.87 16.86 16.13
CA GLU A 22 -4.56 17.78 17.04
C GLU A 22 -4.96 17.16 18.40
N TYR A 23 -4.94 15.83 18.53
CA TYR A 23 -5.38 15.15 19.74
C TYR A 23 -4.22 14.86 20.69
N PRO A 24 -4.17 15.50 21.88
CA PRO A 24 -3.16 15.17 22.88
C PRO A 24 -3.35 13.73 23.40
N PRO A 25 -2.26 13.06 23.80
CA PRO A 25 -2.30 11.68 24.33
C PRO A 25 -3.35 11.46 25.42
N GLU A 26 -3.63 12.45 26.22
CA GLU A 26 -4.62 12.42 27.32
C GLU A 26 -6.06 12.25 26.84
N GLN A 27 -6.36 12.59 25.59
CA GLN A 27 -7.68 12.38 24.97
C GLN A 27 -7.77 11.06 24.22
N ILE A 28 -6.64 10.49 23.84
CA ILE A 28 -6.54 9.22 23.13
C ILE A 28 -6.56 8.07 24.14
N ILE A 29 -5.96 8.28 25.31
CA ILE A 29 -5.74 7.22 26.30
C ILE A 29 -6.64 7.42 27.51
N GLU A 30 -7.59 6.52 27.68
CA GLU A 30 -8.28 6.34 28.95
C GLU A 30 -7.34 5.63 29.92
N LYS A 31 -6.82 6.38 30.90
CA LYS A 31 -5.87 5.86 31.91
C LYS A 31 -6.49 4.68 32.66
N GLY A 32 -5.81 3.54 32.62
CA GLY A 32 -6.27 2.31 33.28
C GLY A 32 -7.11 1.41 32.36
N SER A 33 -7.39 1.78 31.12
CA SER A 33 -7.96 0.85 30.13
C SER A 33 -7.04 -0.33 29.88
N VAL A 34 -7.58 -1.45 29.43
CA VAL A 34 -6.80 -2.66 29.12
C VAL A 34 -5.74 -2.35 28.05
N GLY A 35 -6.08 -1.54 27.05
CA GLY A 35 -5.18 -1.11 26.01
C GLY A 35 -4.02 -0.26 26.54
N ALA A 36 -4.30 0.72 27.39
CA ALA A 36 -3.28 1.58 28.00
C ALA A 36 -2.29 0.80 28.87
N VAL A 37 -2.78 -0.16 29.66
CA VAL A 37 -1.94 -1.06 30.45
C VAL A 37 -1.09 -1.96 29.55
N SER A 38 -1.68 -2.50 28.46
CA SER A 38 -0.99 -3.37 27.51
C SER A 38 0.11 -2.63 26.75
N LEU A 39 -0.07 -1.34 26.42
CA LEU A 39 0.97 -0.50 25.81
C LEU A 39 2.23 -0.40 26.69
N LYS A 40 2.04 -0.19 28.00
CA LYS A 40 3.15 -0.11 28.96
C LYS A 40 3.81 -1.47 29.16
N LEU A 41 3.04 -2.55 29.36
CA LEU A 41 3.55 -3.90 29.52
C LEU A 41 4.34 -4.40 28.31
N ALA A 42 3.97 -3.93 27.10
CA ALA A 42 4.68 -4.23 25.87
C ALA A 42 5.86 -3.28 25.60
N GLU A 43 6.19 -2.38 26.53
CA GLU A 43 7.25 -1.35 26.39
C GLU A 43 7.09 -0.47 25.14
N LEU A 44 5.86 -0.26 24.69
CA LEU A 44 5.55 0.57 23.53
C LEU A 44 5.45 2.06 23.88
N CYS A 45 5.15 2.38 25.13
CA CYS A 45 5.21 3.74 25.68
C CYS A 45 5.83 3.76 27.08
N ASP A 46 6.25 4.96 27.51
CA ASP A 46 6.74 5.22 28.87
C ASP A 46 5.57 5.47 29.87
N GLU A 47 5.92 5.86 31.10
CA GLU A 47 4.94 6.12 32.16
C GLU A 47 4.03 7.33 31.85
N GLU A 48 4.48 8.25 30.99
CA GLU A 48 3.72 9.42 30.52
C GLU A 48 2.97 9.16 29.21
N TYR A 49 2.96 7.90 28.73
CA TYR A 49 2.38 7.48 27.45
C TYR A 49 3.08 8.08 26.21
N LYS A 50 4.33 8.50 26.31
CA LYS A 50 5.16 8.86 25.17
C LYS A 50 5.70 7.59 24.51
N LEU A 51 5.69 7.57 23.19
CA LEU A 51 6.17 6.41 22.43
C LEU A 51 7.66 6.16 22.61
N THR A 52 8.01 4.94 22.98
CA THR A 52 9.39 4.47 22.91
C THR A 52 9.82 4.30 21.44
N GLU A 53 11.10 4.05 21.17
CA GLU A 53 11.54 3.74 19.80
C GLU A 53 10.86 2.47 19.22
N THR A 54 10.54 1.50 20.08
CA THR A 54 9.74 0.33 19.72
C THR A 54 8.29 0.74 19.41
N GLY A 55 7.70 1.58 20.24
CA GLY A 55 6.36 2.13 20.03
C GLY A 55 6.24 2.96 18.74
N LYS A 56 7.23 3.81 18.45
CA LYS A 56 7.28 4.58 17.19
C LYS A 56 7.32 3.67 15.96
N ARG A 57 8.10 2.57 16.02
CA ARG A 57 8.13 1.59 14.91
C ARG A 57 6.80 0.85 14.77
N ALA A 58 6.20 0.45 15.89
CA ALA A 58 4.91 -0.22 15.90
C ALA A 58 3.81 0.72 15.36
N GLY A 59 3.68 1.94 15.90
CA GLY A 59 2.72 2.95 15.45
C GLY A 59 2.88 3.31 13.97
N LYS A 60 4.14 3.45 13.50
CA LYS A 60 4.43 3.64 12.07
C LYS A 60 3.83 2.54 11.20
N ASN A 61 3.92 1.29 11.64
CA ASN A 61 3.38 0.16 10.88
C ASN A 61 1.84 0.14 10.91
N VAL A 62 1.23 0.50 12.03
CA VAL A 62 -0.25 0.62 12.13
C VAL A 62 -0.74 1.70 11.18
N VAL A 63 -0.22 2.93 11.28
CA VAL A 63 -0.55 4.05 10.38
C VAL A 63 -0.37 3.67 8.90
N ARG A 64 0.69 2.92 8.60
CA ARG A 64 0.92 2.44 7.23
C ARG A 64 -0.20 1.50 6.77
N ARG A 65 -0.59 0.51 7.59
CA ARG A 65 -1.64 -0.44 7.26
C ARG A 65 -2.98 0.25 7.07
N HIS A 66 -3.35 1.16 7.99
CA HIS A 66 -4.56 1.96 7.90
C HIS A 66 -4.64 2.69 6.55
N ARG A 67 -3.64 3.49 6.22
CA ARG A 67 -3.60 4.30 5.00
C ARG A 67 -3.52 3.49 3.71
N LEU A 68 -2.92 2.30 3.75
CA LEU A 68 -2.96 1.35 2.64
C LEU A 68 -4.34 0.70 2.50
N ALA A 69 -5.02 0.41 3.62
CA ALA A 69 -6.40 -0.07 3.63
C ALA A 69 -7.33 0.95 2.97
N GLU A 70 -7.25 2.24 3.38
CA GLU A 70 -8.02 3.34 2.75
C GLU A 70 -7.83 3.37 1.22
N ARG A 71 -6.58 3.28 0.75
CA ARG A 71 -6.27 3.26 -0.69
C ARG A 71 -6.83 2.02 -1.39
N LEU A 72 -6.70 0.84 -0.78
CA LEU A 72 -7.23 -0.40 -1.34
C LEU A 72 -8.75 -0.34 -1.47
N LEU A 73 -9.44 0.10 -0.40
CA LEU A 73 -10.89 0.23 -0.37
C LEU A 73 -11.39 1.21 -1.43
N GLN A 74 -10.74 2.36 -1.56
CA GLN A 74 -11.14 3.38 -2.54
C GLN A 74 -10.77 3.01 -3.97
N ASP A 75 -9.50 2.65 -4.22
CA ASP A 75 -8.95 2.58 -5.58
C ASP A 75 -9.27 1.27 -6.28
N VAL A 76 -9.32 0.17 -5.53
CA VAL A 76 -9.53 -1.18 -6.09
C VAL A 76 -10.96 -1.66 -5.84
N LEU A 77 -11.46 -1.55 -4.61
CA LEU A 77 -12.77 -2.06 -4.24
C LEU A 77 -13.91 -1.07 -4.47
N ALA A 78 -13.60 0.19 -4.79
CA ALA A 78 -14.57 1.26 -5.08
C ALA A 78 -15.61 1.47 -3.96
N VAL A 79 -15.17 1.33 -2.70
CA VAL A 79 -16.01 1.61 -1.53
C VAL A 79 -16.36 3.09 -1.49
N ALA A 80 -17.59 3.41 -1.12
CA ALA A 80 -18.05 4.79 -1.04
C ALA A 80 -17.21 5.60 -0.02
N PRO A 81 -16.83 6.86 -0.32
CA PRO A 81 -15.98 7.67 0.56
C PRO A 81 -16.48 7.77 2.00
N SER A 82 -17.80 7.75 2.22
CA SER A 82 -18.42 7.81 3.55
C SER A 82 -18.15 6.61 4.45
N HIS A 83 -17.68 5.50 3.90
CA HIS A 83 -17.42 4.24 4.65
C HIS A 83 -15.93 3.90 4.74
N ILE A 84 -15.06 4.61 4.01
CA ILE A 84 -13.64 4.26 3.90
C ILE A 84 -12.95 4.28 5.27
N GLU A 85 -13.18 5.30 6.07
CA GLU A 85 -12.53 5.47 7.39
C GLU A 85 -12.86 4.30 8.33
N GLU A 86 -14.16 4.01 8.50
CA GLU A 86 -14.62 2.93 9.39
C GLU A 86 -14.17 1.56 8.90
N ASP A 87 -14.29 1.31 7.58
CA ASP A 87 -13.90 0.04 7.00
C ASP A 87 -12.37 -0.15 7.00
N ALA A 88 -11.58 0.92 6.81
CA ALA A 88 -10.13 0.87 6.88
C ALA A 88 -9.64 0.54 8.29
N CYS A 89 -10.24 1.15 9.32
CA CYS A 89 -9.92 0.87 10.72
C CYS A 89 -10.12 -0.63 11.06
N ARG A 90 -11.16 -1.25 10.53
CA ARG A 90 -11.38 -2.70 10.72
C ARG A 90 -10.44 -3.56 9.88
N PHE A 91 -10.12 -3.09 8.67
CA PHE A 91 -9.34 -3.87 7.69
C PHE A 91 -7.84 -3.86 7.98
N GLU A 92 -7.30 -2.82 8.60
CA GLU A 92 -5.87 -2.70 8.90
C GLU A 92 -5.33 -3.82 9.77
N HIS A 93 -6.16 -4.36 10.67
CA HIS A 93 -5.79 -5.43 11.59
C HIS A 93 -5.51 -6.78 10.90
N VAL A 94 -6.01 -6.95 9.67
CA VAL A 94 -5.72 -8.14 8.85
C VAL A 94 -4.55 -7.95 7.88
N LEU A 95 -4.06 -6.72 7.71
CA LEU A 95 -2.92 -6.40 6.84
C LEU A 95 -1.56 -6.60 7.55
N GLN A 96 -1.41 -7.73 8.25
CA GLN A 96 -0.18 -8.07 8.98
C GLN A 96 0.71 -9.03 8.20
N ASP A 97 1.88 -9.33 8.75
CA ASP A 97 2.81 -10.36 8.26
C ASP A 97 3.21 -10.22 6.77
N GLY A 98 3.42 -8.99 6.32
CA GLY A 98 3.84 -8.67 4.95
C GLY A 98 2.69 -8.58 3.93
N VAL A 99 1.42 -8.72 4.36
CA VAL A 99 0.26 -8.45 3.50
C VAL A 99 0.22 -6.98 3.11
N ASP A 100 0.56 -6.07 4.03
CA ASP A 100 0.68 -4.63 3.77
C ASP A 100 1.68 -4.31 2.65
N ASP A 101 2.82 -5.02 2.60
CA ASP A 101 3.79 -4.87 1.52
C ASP A 101 3.22 -5.33 0.17
N LYS A 102 2.41 -6.40 0.13
CA LYS A 102 1.73 -6.86 -1.09
C LYS A 102 0.66 -5.87 -1.56
N VAL A 103 -0.12 -5.33 -0.62
CA VAL A 103 -1.09 -4.27 -0.92
C VAL A 103 -0.38 -3.02 -1.44
N CYS A 104 0.71 -2.60 -0.82
CA CYS A 104 1.51 -1.47 -1.27
C CYS A 104 2.04 -1.66 -2.70
N ILE A 105 2.55 -2.86 -3.04
CA ILE A 105 3.01 -3.21 -4.38
C ILE A 105 1.84 -3.18 -5.38
N LEU A 106 0.71 -3.78 -5.02
CA LEU A 106 -0.51 -3.78 -5.85
C LEU A 106 -0.94 -2.36 -6.22
N LEU A 107 -0.87 -1.44 -5.25
CA LEU A 107 -1.24 -0.03 -5.40
C LEU A 107 -0.14 0.84 -6.06
N GLY A 108 1.00 0.27 -6.46
CA GLY A 108 2.10 0.99 -7.09
C GLY A 108 2.88 1.91 -6.14
N HIS A 109 3.04 1.50 -4.89
CA HIS A 109 3.75 2.25 -3.84
C HIS A 109 3.19 3.66 -3.62
N PRO A 110 1.92 3.81 -3.26
CA PRO A 110 1.31 5.12 -3.06
C PRO A 110 2.02 5.88 -1.95
N THR A 111 2.19 7.19 -2.16
CA THR A 111 2.85 8.07 -1.19
C THR A 111 1.89 8.72 -0.21
N ASN A 112 0.61 8.83 -0.59
CA ASN A 112 -0.41 9.49 0.22
C ASN A 112 -1.70 8.66 0.22
N CYS A 113 -2.43 8.69 1.33
CA CYS A 113 -3.77 8.13 1.44
C CYS A 113 -4.82 9.05 0.74
N PRO A 114 -6.09 8.63 0.61
CA PRO A 114 -7.14 9.46 0.01
C PRO A 114 -7.32 10.82 0.68
N HIS A 115 -7.05 10.92 1.97
CA HIS A 115 -7.13 12.15 2.77
C HIS A 115 -5.87 13.04 2.64
N GLY A 116 -4.90 12.66 1.78
CA GLY A 116 -3.68 13.42 1.56
C GLY A 116 -2.58 13.23 2.61
N LYS A 117 -2.78 12.36 3.61
CA LYS A 117 -1.77 12.05 4.62
C LYS A 117 -0.69 11.12 4.06
N PRO A 118 0.59 11.30 4.44
CA PRO A 118 1.70 10.50 3.90
C PRO A 118 1.59 9.03 4.35
N ILE A 119 1.79 8.09 3.43
CA ILE A 119 1.87 6.67 3.76
C ILE A 119 3.33 6.34 4.14
N PRO A 120 3.59 5.88 5.37
CA PRO A 120 4.95 5.52 5.78
C PRO A 120 5.54 4.42 4.87
N GLN A 121 6.80 4.60 4.44
CA GLN A 121 7.47 3.61 3.59
C GLN A 121 7.76 2.30 4.32
N GLY A 122 7.41 1.18 3.68
CA GLY A 122 7.74 -0.18 4.09
C GLY A 122 9.00 -0.73 3.42
N GLN A 123 9.28 -2.01 3.64
CA GLN A 123 10.42 -2.69 3.02
C GLN A 123 10.26 -2.76 1.50
N CYS A 124 9.05 -3.05 1.01
CA CYS A 124 8.74 -3.11 -0.42
C CYS A 124 9.07 -1.80 -1.16
N CYS A 125 8.83 -0.63 -0.53
CA CYS A 125 9.16 0.67 -1.12
C CYS A 125 10.67 0.86 -1.26
N ARG A 126 11.46 0.46 -0.24
CA ARG A 126 12.92 0.53 -0.29
C ARG A 126 13.50 -0.41 -1.35
N THR A 127 12.96 -1.63 -1.42
CA THR A 127 13.35 -2.60 -2.46
C THR A 127 13.01 -2.09 -3.85
N ALA A 128 11.80 -1.53 -4.05
CA ALA A 128 11.40 -0.95 -5.32
C ALA A 128 12.33 0.20 -5.77
N GLN A 129 12.79 1.05 -4.82
CA GLN A 129 13.76 2.11 -5.11
C GLN A 129 15.13 1.55 -5.54
N THR A 130 15.57 0.42 -4.95
CA THR A 130 16.80 -0.26 -5.36
C THR A 130 16.64 -1.07 -6.66
N ASP A 131 15.47 -1.68 -6.87
CA ASP A 131 15.17 -2.44 -8.09
C ASP A 131 14.92 -1.54 -9.31
N GLN A 132 14.60 -0.25 -9.12
CA GLN A 132 14.57 0.74 -10.21
C GLN A 132 15.94 0.90 -10.91
N ILE A 133 17.02 0.44 -10.26
CA ILE A 133 18.36 0.37 -10.85
C ILE A 133 18.52 -0.88 -11.74
N LYS A 134 17.63 -1.87 -11.64
CA LYS A 134 17.66 -3.14 -12.41
C LYS A 134 16.31 -3.38 -13.11
N GLU A 135 16.21 -2.96 -14.37
CA GLU A 135 15.33 -3.56 -15.41
C GLU A 135 13.80 -3.47 -15.24
N VAL A 136 13.25 -2.67 -14.31
CA VAL A 136 11.81 -2.40 -14.30
C VAL A 136 11.54 -1.22 -15.23
N ARG A 137 10.89 -1.48 -16.35
CA ARG A 137 10.52 -0.46 -17.35
C ARG A 137 9.03 -0.57 -17.68
N PRO A 138 8.38 0.53 -18.09
CA PRO A 138 6.98 0.48 -18.50
C PRO A 138 6.80 -0.41 -19.74
N LEU A 139 5.60 -0.98 -19.87
CA LEU A 139 5.24 -1.86 -21.00
C LEU A 139 5.42 -1.16 -22.35
N CYS A 140 5.23 0.15 -22.42
CA CYS A 140 5.40 0.92 -23.65
C CYS A 140 6.84 0.94 -24.18
N ASP A 141 7.84 0.67 -23.34
CA ASP A 141 9.26 0.65 -23.72
C ASP A 141 9.78 -0.75 -24.08
N ALA A 142 8.93 -1.77 -23.96
CA ALA A 142 9.29 -3.14 -24.26
C ALA A 142 9.41 -3.38 -25.76
N LYS A 143 10.26 -4.30 -26.15
CA LYS A 143 10.33 -4.77 -27.56
C LYS A 143 9.31 -5.90 -27.78
N PRO A 144 8.85 -6.13 -29.02
CA PRO A 144 8.12 -7.35 -29.35
C PRO A 144 8.91 -8.59 -28.92
N GLU A 145 8.19 -9.64 -28.51
CA GLU A 145 8.70 -10.90 -27.97
C GLU A 145 9.38 -10.79 -26.58
N SER A 146 9.49 -9.59 -25.98
CA SER A 146 9.96 -9.47 -24.60
C SER A 146 9.00 -10.17 -23.64
N GLU A 147 9.55 -10.87 -22.67
CA GLU A 147 8.82 -11.52 -21.58
C GLU A 147 9.25 -10.95 -20.23
N GLY A 148 8.35 -10.88 -19.28
CA GLY A 148 8.65 -10.36 -17.95
C GLY A 148 7.52 -10.61 -16.98
N THR A 149 7.68 -10.05 -15.77
CA THR A 149 6.68 -10.14 -14.70
C THR A 149 6.24 -8.72 -14.35
N VAL A 150 4.94 -8.50 -14.25
CA VAL A 150 4.38 -7.22 -13.80
C VAL A 150 4.91 -6.91 -12.40
N ALA A 151 5.62 -5.80 -12.26
CA ALA A 151 6.19 -5.37 -10.99
C ALA A 151 5.17 -4.58 -10.16
N TYR A 152 4.58 -3.56 -10.77
CA TYR A 152 3.55 -2.71 -10.16
C TYR A 152 2.77 -1.92 -11.21
N LEU A 153 1.67 -1.29 -10.78
CA LEU A 153 0.85 -0.38 -11.60
C LEU A 153 1.03 1.05 -11.10
N ALA A 154 1.52 1.96 -11.95
CA ALA A 154 1.84 3.34 -11.59
C ALA A 154 0.75 4.31 -12.07
N THR A 155 -0.46 4.22 -11.54
CA THR A 155 -1.55 5.13 -11.87
C THR A 155 -2.25 5.65 -10.61
N LYS A 156 -2.78 6.88 -10.71
CA LYS A 156 -3.66 7.50 -9.70
C LYS A 156 -5.13 7.44 -10.13
N ASP A 157 -5.42 6.92 -11.31
CA ASP A 157 -6.78 6.78 -11.82
C ASP A 157 -7.36 5.43 -11.41
N ASN A 158 -8.30 5.44 -10.49
CA ASN A 158 -8.97 4.25 -9.96
C ASN A 158 -9.63 3.42 -11.07
N ARG A 159 -10.16 4.06 -12.13
CA ARG A 159 -10.77 3.35 -13.26
C ARG A 159 -9.75 2.55 -14.04
N GLN A 160 -8.54 3.09 -14.19
CA GLN A 160 -7.44 2.35 -14.82
C GLN A 160 -7.01 1.16 -13.96
N VAL A 161 -6.87 1.34 -12.64
CA VAL A 161 -6.56 0.23 -11.72
C VAL A 161 -7.60 -0.88 -11.84
N GLN A 162 -8.89 -0.56 -11.71
CA GLN A 162 -9.98 -1.52 -11.81
C GLN A 162 -9.98 -2.26 -13.15
N LYS A 163 -9.76 -1.53 -14.26
CA LYS A 163 -9.68 -2.11 -15.59
C LYS A 163 -8.52 -3.11 -15.70
N LEU A 164 -7.33 -2.77 -15.22
CA LEU A 164 -6.15 -3.62 -15.25
C LEU A 164 -6.33 -4.87 -14.36
N VAL A 165 -6.88 -4.68 -13.16
CA VAL A 165 -7.22 -5.78 -12.24
C VAL A 165 -8.22 -6.75 -12.87
N ALA A 166 -9.29 -6.23 -13.51
CA ALA A 166 -10.29 -7.04 -14.21
C ALA A 166 -9.71 -7.81 -15.41
N MET A 167 -8.63 -7.31 -16.03
CA MET A 167 -7.89 -8.00 -17.08
C MET A 167 -6.87 -9.02 -16.53
N GLY A 168 -6.75 -9.17 -15.20
CA GLY A 168 -5.76 -10.04 -14.57
C GLY A 168 -4.32 -9.49 -14.61
N ILE A 169 -4.15 -8.20 -14.91
CA ILE A 169 -2.84 -7.54 -14.95
C ILE A 169 -2.53 -7.08 -13.52
N LEU A 170 -1.90 -7.97 -12.79
CA LEU A 170 -1.58 -7.81 -11.36
C LEU A 170 -0.07 -7.95 -11.14
N PRO A 171 0.51 -7.32 -10.13
CA PRO A 171 1.88 -7.60 -9.70
C PRO A 171 2.11 -9.11 -9.54
N GLY A 172 3.20 -9.61 -10.14
CA GLY A 172 3.51 -11.04 -10.19
C GLY A 172 2.94 -11.77 -11.40
N ALA A 173 2.06 -11.16 -12.23
CA ALA A 173 1.57 -11.79 -13.45
C ALA A 173 2.68 -11.80 -14.52
N ASN A 174 2.83 -12.95 -15.22
CA ASN A 174 3.74 -13.04 -16.36
C ASN A 174 3.11 -12.38 -17.58
N ILE A 175 3.90 -11.59 -18.28
CA ILE A 175 3.48 -10.85 -19.47
C ILE A 175 4.45 -11.11 -20.62
N LYS A 176 3.89 -11.31 -21.83
CA LYS A 176 4.64 -11.42 -23.07
C LYS A 176 4.14 -10.39 -24.07
N VAL A 177 5.04 -9.54 -24.55
CA VAL A 177 4.71 -8.54 -25.57
C VAL A 177 4.66 -9.19 -26.95
N ILE A 178 3.57 -8.98 -27.67
CA ILE A 178 3.37 -9.51 -29.01
C ILE A 178 3.71 -8.44 -30.05
N ARG A 179 3.18 -7.22 -29.87
CA ARG A 179 3.48 -6.08 -30.75
C ARG A 179 3.19 -4.76 -30.07
N GLN A 180 3.75 -3.67 -30.63
CA GLN A 180 3.63 -2.32 -30.07
C GLN A 180 2.81 -1.35 -30.95
N PHE A 181 2.60 -1.67 -32.20
CA PHE A 181 1.89 -0.79 -33.13
C PHE A 181 0.81 -1.55 -33.92
N PRO A 182 -0.38 -0.96 -34.16
CA PRO A 182 -0.86 0.39 -33.77
C PRO A 182 -1.26 0.49 -32.29
N SER A 183 -1.37 -0.61 -31.59
CA SER A 183 -1.64 -0.72 -30.15
C SER A 183 -0.66 -1.68 -29.50
N TYR A 184 -0.47 -1.54 -28.20
CA TYR A 184 0.34 -2.48 -27.42
C TYR A 184 -0.45 -3.76 -27.19
N VAL A 185 -0.05 -4.84 -27.87
CA VAL A 185 -0.65 -6.16 -27.72
C VAL A 185 0.27 -7.04 -26.92
N PHE A 186 -0.26 -7.63 -25.88
CA PHE A 186 0.49 -8.52 -24.99
C PHE A 186 -0.41 -9.65 -24.45
N GLN A 187 0.22 -10.68 -23.96
CA GLN A 187 -0.43 -11.85 -23.38
C GLN A 187 -0.17 -11.89 -21.88
N VAL A 188 -1.23 -12.19 -21.10
CA VAL A 188 -1.17 -12.52 -19.68
C VAL A 188 -1.92 -13.82 -19.48
N GLY A 189 -1.24 -14.87 -18.98
CA GLY A 189 -1.80 -16.21 -18.95
C GLY A 189 -2.17 -16.71 -20.35
N TYR A 190 -3.44 -17.05 -20.55
CA TYR A 190 -3.97 -17.50 -21.85
C TYR A 190 -4.71 -16.39 -22.63
N SER A 191 -4.80 -15.19 -22.05
CA SER A 191 -5.57 -14.09 -22.65
C SER A 191 -4.62 -13.07 -23.31
N GLN A 192 -5.07 -12.53 -24.45
CA GLN A 192 -4.37 -11.45 -25.16
C GLN A 192 -5.16 -10.16 -24.99
N PHE A 193 -4.44 -9.07 -24.74
CA PHE A 193 -5.00 -7.75 -24.55
C PHE A 193 -4.36 -6.76 -25.51
N ALA A 194 -5.16 -5.81 -25.98
CA ALA A 194 -4.69 -4.66 -26.72
C ALA A 194 -5.01 -3.40 -25.92
N VAL A 195 -4.00 -2.59 -25.63
CA VAL A 195 -4.14 -1.34 -24.88
C VAL A 195 -3.53 -0.17 -25.65
N ASP A 196 -3.98 1.01 -25.32
CA ASP A 196 -3.38 2.25 -25.79
C ASP A 196 -2.10 2.60 -25.03
N ARG A 197 -1.38 3.60 -25.50
CA ARG A 197 -0.13 4.04 -24.90
C ARG A 197 -0.29 4.52 -23.45
N PRO A 198 -1.29 5.36 -23.10
CA PRO A 198 -1.50 5.79 -21.72
C PRO A 198 -1.65 4.63 -20.73
N LEU A 199 -2.34 3.56 -21.15
CA LEU A 199 -2.51 2.38 -20.30
C LEU A 199 -1.24 1.52 -20.26
N ALA A 200 -0.45 1.47 -21.35
CA ALA A 200 0.84 0.77 -21.37
C ALA A 200 1.92 1.48 -20.53
N GLU A 201 1.87 2.79 -20.40
CA GLU A 201 2.82 3.60 -19.61
C GLU A 201 2.69 3.37 -18.10
N VAL A 202 1.52 2.93 -17.62
CA VAL A 202 1.28 2.70 -16.19
C VAL A 202 1.56 1.26 -15.74
N ILE A 203 1.81 0.34 -16.67
CA ILE A 203 2.14 -1.07 -16.38
C ILE A 203 3.66 -1.20 -16.33
N TYR A 204 4.23 -1.31 -15.15
CA TYR A 204 5.66 -1.50 -14.96
C TYR A 204 5.99 -2.98 -14.88
N VAL A 205 6.94 -3.42 -15.68
CA VAL A 205 7.30 -4.83 -15.86
C VAL A 205 8.79 -5.02 -15.58
N ARG A 206 9.11 -6.05 -14.81
CA ARG A 206 10.48 -6.57 -14.69
C ARG A 206 10.71 -7.52 -15.83
N TRP A 207 11.57 -7.10 -16.78
CA TRP A 207 11.88 -7.85 -17.98
C TRP A 207 12.90 -8.96 -17.70
N ASN A 208 12.70 -10.11 -18.35
CA ASN A 208 13.68 -11.17 -18.40
C ASN A 208 14.63 -10.84 -19.57
N GLU A 209 15.88 -10.47 -19.30
CA GLU A 209 16.92 -10.33 -20.32
C GLU A 209 17.58 -11.65 -20.63
#